data_155c5c7241667bb917e90fcb6f42da2f
#
_entry.id   155c5c7241667bb917e90fcb6f42da2f
#
_cell.length_a   1.000
_cell.length_b   1.000
_cell.length_c   1.000
_cell.angle_alpha   90.00
_cell.angle_beta   90.00
_cell.angle_gamma   90.00
#
_symmetry.space_group_name_H-M   'P 1'
#
loop_
_entity.id
_entity.type
_entity.pdbx_description
1 polymer ?
#
loop_
_entity_poly.entity_id
_entity_poly.type
_entity_poly.pdbx_seq_one_letter_code
_entity_poly.pdbx_strand_id
1 'polypeptide(L)'
;NEFIPQLYKPFCLSRRLFGLAVFWILNGLIKKIILSDYLAVNIIDRVFDNPLLFSGFENLFALFAYSLQVYADFSGYTDIAIGIAMLMGFYLPQNFDSPYKSRNPQEFWRRWHMSLSRWLKSYLYIPLGGKRKILGKEVKDKTTAGNFNSFITMLLGGLWHGASWNFVIWGALNGAGMIVYKIWAKMNWNLKMLLMTLLMAGLWLAYALLHAPIWNLFFVWGMALWIGTAVRYAYWWYERIQMKRGNLLSPLASRLSPIA
;
A
#
# COMPACT_ATOMS: atom_id res chain seq x y z
N ASN A 1 5.12 24.58 -5.06
CA ASN A 1 6.23 25.54 -4.81
C ASN A 1 7.57 25.14 -5.49
N GLU A 2 7.73 23.89 -5.94
CA GLU A 2 8.97 23.41 -6.58
C GLU A 2 9.00 23.66 -8.10
N PHE A 3 7.85 23.80 -8.74
CA PHE A 3 7.73 23.97 -10.19
C PHE A 3 7.98 25.43 -10.66
N ILE A 4 7.35 26.40 -10.00
CA ILE A 4 7.43 27.81 -10.38
C ILE A 4 8.88 28.32 -10.50
N PRO A 5 9.80 28.03 -9.56
CA PRO A 5 11.20 28.45 -9.68
C PRO A 5 11.94 27.90 -10.92
N GLN A 6 11.45 26.79 -11.48
CA GLN A 6 12.08 26.17 -12.66
C GLN A 6 11.78 26.97 -13.94
N LEU A 7 10.66 27.72 -13.98
CA LEU A 7 10.31 28.57 -15.13
C LEU A 7 11.32 29.69 -15.39
N TYR A 8 12.04 30.11 -14.34
CA TYR A 8 13.00 31.23 -14.41
C TYR A 8 14.46 30.76 -14.55
N LYS A 9 14.68 29.45 -14.61
CA LYS A 9 16.03 28.92 -14.78
C LYS A 9 16.38 28.76 -16.27
N PRO A 10 17.57 29.18 -16.70
CA PRO A 10 18.03 28.90 -18.06
C PRO A 10 18.14 27.38 -18.24
N PHE A 11 17.63 26.91 -19.37
CA PHE A 11 17.68 25.48 -19.71
C PHE A 11 18.78 25.20 -20.71
N CYS A 12 19.58 24.18 -20.43
CA CYS A 12 20.59 23.65 -21.35
C CYS A 12 20.49 22.13 -21.38
N LEU A 13 20.15 21.56 -22.53
CA LEU A 13 20.06 20.12 -22.72
C LEU A 13 21.45 19.50 -22.91
N SER A 14 22.02 18.97 -21.84
CA SER A 14 23.28 18.23 -21.91
C SER A 14 23.07 16.82 -22.48
N ARG A 15 24.11 16.20 -23.05
CA ARG A 15 24.06 14.81 -23.53
C ARG A 15 23.64 13.82 -22.42
N ARG A 16 24.11 14.05 -21.20
CA ARG A 16 23.75 13.23 -20.04
C ARG A 16 22.26 13.35 -19.69
N LEU A 17 21.73 14.57 -19.71
CA LEU A 17 20.32 14.83 -19.41
C LEU A 17 19.42 14.21 -20.50
N PHE A 18 19.83 14.36 -21.78
CA PHE A 18 19.13 13.72 -22.89
C PHE A 18 19.10 12.20 -22.75
N GLY A 19 20.25 11.56 -22.49
CA GLY A 19 20.32 10.11 -22.30
C GLY A 19 19.45 9.62 -21.13
N LEU A 20 19.42 10.36 -20.00
CA LEU A 20 18.60 10.04 -18.87
C LEU A 20 17.10 10.20 -19.18
N ALA A 21 16.71 11.25 -19.90
CA ALA A 21 15.33 11.47 -20.31
C ALA A 21 14.84 10.35 -21.25
N VAL A 22 15.65 9.96 -22.22
CA VAL A 22 15.35 8.83 -23.11
C VAL A 22 15.21 7.52 -22.33
N PHE A 23 16.10 7.27 -21.35
CA PHE A 23 15.99 6.11 -20.46
C PHE A 23 14.66 6.07 -19.72
N TRP A 24 14.20 7.20 -19.14
CA TRP A 24 12.91 7.27 -18.46
C TRP A 24 11.74 7.02 -19.41
N ILE A 25 11.76 7.60 -20.61
CA ILE A 25 10.71 7.38 -21.63
C ILE A 25 10.65 5.91 -22.03
N LEU A 26 11.80 5.30 -22.37
CA LEU A 26 11.84 3.88 -22.77
C LEU A 26 11.40 2.94 -21.64
N ASN A 27 11.86 3.19 -20.41
CA ASN A 27 11.43 2.42 -19.24
C ASN A 27 9.91 2.50 -19.04
N GLY A 28 9.35 3.70 -19.19
CA GLY A 28 7.90 3.92 -19.10
C GLY A 28 7.13 3.21 -20.21
N LEU A 29 7.61 3.25 -21.46
CA LEU A 29 7.01 2.54 -22.58
C LEU A 29 7.05 1.01 -22.39
N ILE A 30 8.15 0.47 -21.90
CA ILE A 30 8.26 -0.96 -21.56
C ILE A 30 7.19 -1.35 -20.52
N LYS A 31 7.06 -0.57 -19.45
CA LYS A 31 6.05 -0.82 -18.43
C LYS A 31 4.63 -0.73 -18.99
N LYS A 32 4.34 0.29 -19.80
CA LYS A 32 3.00 0.51 -20.36
C LYS A 32 2.65 -0.55 -21.40
N ILE A 33 3.46 -0.71 -22.42
CA ILE A 33 3.11 -1.52 -23.59
C ILE A 33 3.36 -3.01 -23.33
N ILE A 34 4.58 -3.35 -22.83
CA ILE A 34 4.99 -4.75 -22.72
C ILE A 34 4.39 -5.40 -21.46
N LEU A 35 4.29 -4.67 -20.35
CA LEU A 35 3.81 -5.27 -19.12
C LEU A 35 2.31 -4.99 -18.88
N SER A 36 1.89 -3.72 -18.89
CA SER A 36 0.52 -3.35 -18.56
C SER A 36 -0.48 -3.80 -19.61
N ASP A 37 -0.32 -3.36 -20.86
CA ASP A 37 -1.29 -3.62 -21.91
C ASP A 37 -1.32 -5.11 -22.30
N TYR A 38 -0.15 -5.78 -22.25
CA TYR A 38 -0.09 -7.23 -22.48
C TYR A 38 -0.87 -8.02 -21.42
N LEU A 39 -0.70 -7.68 -20.13
CA LEU A 39 -1.45 -8.33 -19.03
C LEU A 39 -2.94 -8.05 -19.13
N ALA A 40 -3.33 -6.80 -19.44
CA ALA A 40 -4.73 -6.42 -19.62
C ALA A 40 -5.41 -7.30 -20.67
N VAL A 41 -4.94 -7.24 -21.90
CA VAL A 41 -5.60 -7.90 -23.05
C VAL A 41 -5.54 -9.42 -22.99
N ASN A 42 -4.41 -10.00 -22.55
CA ASN A 42 -4.21 -11.45 -22.64
C ASN A 42 -4.70 -12.23 -21.42
N ILE A 43 -4.83 -11.59 -20.27
CA ILE A 43 -5.17 -12.28 -19.02
C ILE A 43 -6.38 -11.63 -18.35
N ILE A 44 -6.29 -10.34 -18.03
CA ILE A 44 -7.19 -9.69 -17.08
C ILE A 44 -8.58 -9.52 -17.68
N ASP A 45 -8.68 -8.89 -18.86
CA ASP A 45 -9.95 -8.59 -19.49
C ASP A 45 -10.72 -9.88 -19.81
N ARG A 46 -10.02 -10.92 -20.29
CA ARG A 46 -10.62 -12.23 -20.58
C ARG A 46 -11.26 -12.88 -19.35
N VAL A 47 -10.57 -12.81 -18.22
CA VAL A 47 -11.04 -13.44 -16.98
C VAL A 47 -12.15 -12.60 -16.35
N PHE A 48 -12.00 -11.25 -16.33
CA PHE A 48 -12.96 -10.36 -15.67
C PHE A 48 -14.26 -10.19 -16.46
N ASP A 49 -14.22 -10.29 -17.78
CA ASP A 49 -15.43 -10.25 -18.60
C ASP A 49 -16.31 -11.50 -18.42
N ASN A 50 -15.70 -12.65 -18.18
CA ASN A 50 -16.41 -13.92 -18.02
C ASN A 50 -15.83 -14.79 -16.90
N PRO A 51 -15.88 -14.35 -15.62
CA PRO A 51 -15.19 -15.04 -14.52
C PRO A 51 -15.68 -16.45 -14.26
N LEU A 52 -16.91 -16.79 -14.67
CA LEU A 52 -17.50 -18.13 -14.50
C LEU A 52 -16.90 -19.17 -15.45
N LEU A 53 -16.25 -18.76 -16.53
CA LEU A 53 -15.58 -19.66 -17.48
C LEU A 53 -14.19 -20.11 -16.99
N PHE A 54 -13.66 -19.48 -15.95
CA PHE A 54 -12.33 -19.71 -15.44
C PHE A 54 -12.36 -20.35 -14.05
N SER A 55 -11.34 -21.14 -13.73
CA SER A 55 -11.18 -21.75 -12.42
C SER A 55 -10.95 -20.69 -11.35
N GLY A 56 -11.18 -21.05 -10.08
CA GLY A 56 -10.90 -20.15 -8.94
C GLY A 56 -9.44 -19.70 -8.87
N PHE A 57 -8.50 -20.57 -9.31
CA PHE A 57 -7.09 -20.23 -9.38
C PHE A 57 -6.80 -19.16 -10.46
N GLU A 58 -7.36 -19.31 -11.65
CA GLU A 58 -7.21 -18.33 -12.73
C GLU A 58 -7.80 -16.97 -12.36
N ASN A 59 -8.98 -16.97 -11.74
CA ASN A 59 -9.59 -15.75 -11.21
C ASN A 59 -8.69 -15.07 -10.17
N LEU A 60 -8.11 -15.84 -9.23
CA LEU A 60 -7.18 -15.32 -8.24
C LEU A 60 -5.90 -14.78 -8.88
N PHE A 61 -5.35 -15.51 -9.87
CA PHE A 61 -4.18 -15.07 -10.62
C PHE A 61 -4.45 -13.76 -11.36
N ALA A 62 -5.62 -13.62 -12.00
CA ALA A 62 -6.03 -12.40 -12.69
C ALA A 62 -6.13 -11.19 -11.73
N LEU A 63 -6.55 -11.37 -10.46
CA LEU A 63 -6.53 -10.31 -9.45
C LEU A 63 -5.10 -9.81 -9.14
N PHE A 64 -4.14 -10.72 -9.00
CA PHE A 64 -2.74 -10.32 -8.80
C PHE A 64 -2.15 -9.69 -10.05
N ALA A 65 -2.46 -10.24 -11.24
CA ALA A 65 -2.05 -9.66 -12.51
C ALA A 65 -2.62 -8.24 -12.70
N TYR A 66 -3.89 -8.01 -12.32
CA TYR A 66 -4.49 -6.68 -12.32
C TYR A 66 -3.78 -5.70 -11.39
N SER A 67 -3.41 -6.13 -10.20
CA SER A 67 -2.61 -5.31 -9.29
C SER A 67 -1.29 -4.87 -9.93
N LEU A 68 -0.58 -5.81 -10.57
CA LEU A 68 0.67 -5.52 -11.28
C LEU A 68 0.44 -4.62 -12.51
N GLN A 69 -0.64 -4.86 -13.24
CA GLN A 69 -1.04 -4.08 -14.42
C GLN A 69 -1.27 -2.61 -14.04
N VAL A 70 -2.08 -2.32 -13.01
CA VAL A 70 -2.34 -0.95 -12.54
C VAL A 70 -1.04 -0.25 -12.11
N TYR A 71 -0.14 -0.96 -11.46
CA TYR A 71 1.17 -0.41 -11.10
C TYR A 71 2.02 -0.10 -12.33
N ALA A 72 2.10 -1.03 -13.28
CA ALA A 72 2.90 -0.87 -14.49
C ALA A 72 2.35 0.26 -15.38
N ASP A 73 1.02 0.33 -15.52
CA ASP A 73 0.34 1.38 -16.26
C ASP A 73 0.66 2.76 -15.70
N PHE A 74 0.39 2.96 -14.44
CA PHE A 74 0.55 4.28 -13.84
C PHE A 74 2.02 4.66 -13.60
N SER A 75 2.87 3.72 -13.18
CA SER A 75 4.31 4.00 -13.06
C SER A 75 4.96 4.25 -14.42
N GLY A 76 4.53 3.53 -15.47
CA GLY A 76 4.98 3.74 -16.84
C GLY A 76 4.60 5.13 -17.35
N TYR A 77 3.35 5.54 -17.16
CA TYR A 77 2.91 6.90 -17.48
C TYR A 77 3.75 7.98 -16.77
N THR A 78 4.00 7.82 -15.48
CA THR A 78 4.81 8.80 -14.74
C THR A 78 6.27 8.83 -15.17
N ASP A 79 6.85 7.69 -15.55
CA ASP A 79 8.21 7.63 -16.07
C ASP A 79 8.31 8.37 -17.41
N ILE A 80 7.36 8.17 -18.34
CA ILE A 80 7.28 8.91 -19.59
C ILE A 80 7.17 10.41 -19.32
N ALA A 81 6.27 10.80 -18.40
CA ALA A 81 6.08 12.21 -18.06
C ALA A 81 7.34 12.86 -17.49
N ILE A 82 8.09 12.14 -16.64
CA ILE A 82 9.38 12.59 -16.10
C ILE A 82 10.38 12.79 -17.24
N GLY A 83 10.52 11.82 -18.14
CA GLY A 83 11.45 11.90 -19.26
C GLY A 83 11.14 13.06 -20.21
N ILE A 84 9.87 13.26 -20.58
CA ILE A 84 9.41 14.38 -21.41
C ILE A 84 9.68 15.71 -20.70
N ALA A 85 9.33 15.83 -19.43
CA ALA A 85 9.58 17.03 -18.64
C ALA A 85 11.07 17.38 -18.59
N MET A 86 11.94 16.37 -18.44
CA MET A 86 13.40 16.58 -18.49
C MET A 86 13.88 17.14 -19.83
N LEU A 87 13.31 16.69 -20.96
CA LEU A 87 13.60 17.24 -22.28
C LEU A 87 13.16 18.70 -22.43
N MET A 88 12.10 19.08 -21.70
CA MET A 88 11.58 20.46 -21.64
C MET A 88 12.27 21.34 -20.59
N GLY A 89 13.22 20.80 -19.83
CA GLY A 89 13.93 21.54 -18.78
C GLY A 89 13.28 21.52 -17.40
N PHE A 90 12.27 20.66 -17.19
CA PHE A 90 11.56 20.57 -15.92
C PHE A 90 11.88 19.27 -15.19
N TYR A 91 11.97 19.35 -13.87
CA TYR A 91 12.10 18.20 -12.99
C TYR A 91 10.75 17.89 -12.33
N LEU A 92 10.20 16.73 -12.62
CA LEU A 92 9.05 16.20 -11.93
C LEU A 92 9.49 15.18 -10.86
N PRO A 93 8.81 15.14 -9.69
CA PRO A 93 9.12 14.18 -8.66
C PRO A 93 8.66 12.77 -9.05
N GLN A 94 9.38 11.75 -8.61
CA GLN A 94 8.92 10.37 -8.72
C GLN A 94 7.64 10.15 -7.92
N ASN A 95 6.76 9.32 -8.47
CA ASN A 95 5.49 8.93 -7.84
C ASN A 95 5.48 7.54 -7.25
N PHE A 96 6.44 6.71 -7.62
CA PHE A 96 6.52 5.32 -7.18
C PHE A 96 7.93 4.96 -6.70
N ASP A 97 8.00 4.27 -5.56
CA ASP A 97 9.24 3.73 -4.98
C ASP A 97 9.00 2.28 -4.54
N SER A 98 8.92 1.36 -5.50
CA SER A 98 8.74 -0.08 -5.24
C SER A 98 7.63 -0.36 -4.21
N PRO A 99 6.37 0.08 -4.42
CA PRO A 99 5.32 0.05 -3.39
C PRO A 99 5.00 -1.37 -2.89
N TYR A 100 5.14 -2.40 -3.73
CA TYR A 100 4.89 -3.80 -3.33
C TYR A 100 5.97 -4.41 -2.41
N LYS A 101 7.08 -3.71 -2.17
CA LYS A 101 8.07 -4.05 -1.14
C LYS A 101 7.69 -3.53 0.25
N SER A 102 6.56 -2.85 0.37
CA SER A 102 6.09 -2.27 1.63
C SER A 102 5.72 -3.35 2.64
N ARG A 103 6.06 -3.12 3.90
CA ARG A 103 5.78 -4.04 5.01
C ARG A 103 4.41 -3.82 5.65
N ASN A 104 3.78 -2.69 5.34
CA ASN A 104 2.52 -2.27 5.94
C ASN A 104 1.81 -1.22 5.08
N PRO A 105 0.48 -1.00 5.29
CA PRO A 105 -0.30 -0.04 4.51
C PRO A 105 0.22 1.41 4.57
N GLN A 106 0.81 1.84 5.69
CA GLN A 106 1.35 3.19 5.80
C GLN A 106 2.60 3.38 4.93
N GLU A 107 3.47 2.37 4.89
CA GLU A 107 4.64 2.37 4.03
C GLU A 107 4.23 2.29 2.56
N PHE A 108 3.19 1.49 2.24
CA PHE A 108 2.64 1.41 0.89
C PHE A 108 2.24 2.80 0.38
N TRP A 109 1.45 3.56 1.12
CA TRP A 109 1.01 4.90 0.71
C TRP A 109 2.14 5.96 0.71
N ARG A 110 3.28 5.70 1.33
CA ARG A 110 4.48 6.54 1.18
C ARG A 110 5.24 6.27 -0.12
N ARG A 111 5.01 5.11 -0.74
CA ARG A 111 5.69 4.62 -1.94
C ARG A 111 4.81 4.60 -3.17
N TRP A 112 3.50 4.65 -2.99
CA TRP A 112 2.49 4.69 -4.03
C TRP A 112 1.96 6.10 -4.22
N HIS A 113 1.96 6.61 -5.47
CA HIS A 113 1.46 7.93 -5.86
C HIS A 113 1.87 9.03 -4.86
N MET A 114 3.19 9.17 -4.68
CA MET A 114 3.79 9.97 -3.59
C MET A 114 3.40 11.45 -3.64
N SER A 115 3.19 12.00 -4.83
CA SER A 115 2.76 13.41 -4.98
C SER A 115 1.32 13.61 -4.46
N LEU A 116 0.39 12.72 -4.81
CA LEU A 116 -0.98 12.74 -4.30
C LEU A 116 -1.01 12.51 -2.77
N SER A 117 -0.26 11.52 -2.29
CA SER A 117 -0.18 11.22 -0.85
C SER A 117 0.34 12.41 -0.04
N ARG A 118 1.33 13.16 -0.56
CA ARG A 118 1.81 14.42 0.04
C ARG A 118 0.75 15.52 -0.01
N TRP A 119 0.03 15.63 -1.13
CA TRP A 119 -1.04 16.61 -1.29
C TRP A 119 -2.20 16.34 -0.32
N LEU A 120 -2.71 15.11 -0.28
CA LEU A 120 -3.76 14.70 0.66
C LEU A 120 -3.35 14.94 2.12
N LYS A 121 -2.08 14.65 2.46
CA LYS A 121 -1.56 14.93 3.79
C LYS A 121 -1.54 16.42 4.11
N SER A 122 -1.09 17.26 3.17
CA SER A 122 -0.90 18.70 3.42
C SER A 122 -2.21 19.47 3.41
N TYR A 123 -3.14 19.12 2.51
CA TYR A 123 -4.36 19.89 2.28
C TYR A 123 -5.62 19.28 2.93
N LEU A 124 -5.60 17.99 3.29
CA LEU A 124 -6.72 17.35 3.98
C LEU A 124 -6.34 16.89 5.40
N TYR A 125 -5.36 16.00 5.54
CA TYR A 125 -5.05 15.41 6.84
C TYR A 125 -4.59 16.45 7.88
N ILE A 126 -3.67 17.34 7.52
CA ILE A 126 -3.15 18.37 8.44
C ILE A 126 -4.23 19.38 8.82
N PRO A 127 -5.01 19.97 7.87
CA PRO A 127 -6.09 20.91 8.22
C PRO A 127 -7.22 20.26 9.04
N LEU A 128 -7.52 18.97 8.82
CA LEU A 128 -8.52 18.24 9.62
C LEU A 128 -8.10 18.01 11.08
N GLY A 129 -6.87 18.37 11.47
CA GLY A 129 -6.43 18.27 12.84
C GLY A 129 -5.14 17.48 13.06
N GLY A 130 -4.42 17.15 11.97
CA GLY A 130 -3.18 16.35 12.04
C GLY A 130 -2.03 17.00 12.78
N LYS A 131 -2.00 18.33 12.92
CA LYS A 131 -1.13 19.12 13.81
C LYS A 131 -1.78 20.48 14.05
N ARG A 132 -2.75 20.57 14.92
CA ARG A 132 -3.31 21.87 15.33
C ARG A 132 -2.42 22.53 16.39
N LYS A 133 -1.87 23.71 16.08
CA LYS A 133 -1.49 24.69 17.09
C LYS A 133 -2.77 25.40 17.52
N ILE A 134 -3.32 25.04 18.66
CA ILE A 134 -4.36 25.83 19.33
C ILE A 134 -3.65 26.68 20.37
N LEU A 135 -3.74 28.02 20.26
CA LEU A 135 -3.13 28.97 21.18
C LEU A 135 -1.62 28.75 21.42
N GLY A 136 -0.86 28.48 20.36
CA GLY A 136 0.61 28.34 20.45
C GLY A 136 1.13 27.01 21.02
N LYS A 137 0.26 26.12 21.52
CA LYS A 137 0.63 24.79 22.00
C LYS A 137 0.31 23.73 20.96
N GLU A 138 1.28 22.87 20.62
CA GLU A 138 1.02 21.68 19.81
C GLU A 138 0.07 20.75 20.58
N VAL A 139 -1.17 20.64 20.11
CA VAL A 139 -2.07 19.59 20.60
C VAL A 139 -1.60 18.30 19.94
N LYS A 140 -0.92 17.45 20.69
CA LYS A 140 -0.63 16.07 20.29
C LYS A 140 -1.94 15.41 19.89
N ASP A 141 -1.99 14.97 18.64
CA ASP A 141 -3.14 14.27 18.07
C ASP A 141 -3.50 13.09 18.99
N LYS A 142 -4.65 13.18 19.65
CA LYS A 142 -5.19 12.01 20.36
C LYS A 142 -5.37 10.92 19.31
N THR A 143 -4.88 9.74 19.57
CA THR A 143 -4.82 8.60 18.62
C THR A 143 -6.16 8.37 17.87
N THR A 144 -7.28 8.66 18.53
CA THR A 144 -8.63 8.54 17.95
C THR A 144 -8.90 9.59 16.86
N ALA A 145 -8.54 10.86 17.12
CA ALA A 145 -8.71 11.95 16.16
C ALA A 145 -7.82 11.74 14.92
N GLY A 146 -6.56 11.30 15.13
CA GLY A 146 -5.66 11.00 14.01
C GLY A 146 -6.08 9.79 13.18
N ASN A 147 -6.74 8.82 13.78
CA ASN A 147 -7.31 7.69 13.05
C ASN A 147 -8.52 8.12 12.22
N PHE A 148 -9.41 8.91 12.80
CA PHE A 148 -10.56 9.47 12.09
C PHE A 148 -10.11 10.34 10.91
N ASN A 149 -9.16 11.26 11.12
CA ASN A 149 -8.62 12.11 10.06
C ASN A 149 -7.97 11.30 8.94
N SER A 150 -7.24 10.22 9.29
CA SER A 150 -6.69 9.30 8.29
C SER A 150 -7.78 8.63 7.47
N PHE A 151 -8.86 8.17 8.12
CA PHE A 151 -9.99 7.54 7.48
C PHE A 151 -10.69 8.49 6.50
N ILE A 152 -11.05 9.70 6.96
CA ILE A 152 -11.69 10.71 6.12
C ILE A 152 -10.80 11.12 4.95
N THR A 153 -9.49 11.28 5.18
CA THR A 153 -8.54 11.59 4.11
C THR A 153 -8.52 10.52 3.02
N MET A 154 -8.54 9.24 3.40
CA MET A 154 -8.58 8.14 2.44
C MET A 154 -9.93 8.01 1.75
N LEU A 155 -11.03 8.26 2.47
CA LEU A 155 -12.38 8.28 1.90
C LEU A 155 -12.53 9.37 0.82
N LEU A 156 -12.06 10.57 1.12
CA LEU A 156 -12.06 11.67 0.16
C LEU A 156 -11.09 11.44 -1.01
N GLY A 157 -9.95 10.77 -0.73
CA GLY A 157 -9.03 10.30 -1.76
C GLY A 157 -9.69 9.29 -2.71
N GLY A 158 -10.53 8.39 -2.18
CA GLY A 158 -11.34 7.48 -2.99
C GLY A 158 -12.34 8.23 -3.87
N LEU A 159 -13.09 9.16 -3.30
CA LEU A 159 -14.06 9.99 -4.03
C LEU A 159 -13.40 10.85 -5.13
N TRP A 160 -12.15 11.27 -4.91
CA TRP A 160 -11.35 11.97 -5.92
C TRP A 160 -11.10 11.14 -7.18
N HIS A 161 -11.04 9.81 -7.07
CA HIS A 161 -10.84 8.90 -8.21
C HIS A 161 -12.06 8.78 -9.12
N GLY A 162 -13.26 9.12 -8.64
CA GLY A 162 -14.47 9.10 -9.45
C GLY A 162 -15.76 9.10 -8.64
N ALA A 163 -16.86 9.49 -9.30
CA ALA A 163 -18.20 9.60 -8.71
C ALA A 163 -18.94 8.25 -8.66
N SER A 164 -18.26 7.17 -8.23
CA SER A 164 -18.85 5.85 -8.07
C SER A 164 -18.72 5.37 -6.63
N TRP A 165 -19.72 4.66 -6.15
CA TRP A 165 -19.70 3.99 -4.84
C TRP A 165 -18.51 3.04 -4.69
N ASN A 166 -18.03 2.43 -5.77
CA ASN A 166 -16.84 1.57 -5.74
C ASN A 166 -15.60 2.32 -5.26
N PHE A 167 -15.41 3.58 -5.65
CA PHE A 167 -14.30 4.40 -5.20
C PHE A 167 -14.45 4.85 -3.75
N VAL A 168 -15.70 5.13 -3.31
CA VAL A 168 -15.99 5.44 -1.90
C VAL A 168 -15.67 4.24 -1.01
N ILE A 169 -16.12 3.05 -1.40
CA ILE A 169 -15.83 1.80 -0.69
C ILE A 169 -14.34 1.52 -0.69
N TRP A 170 -13.66 1.69 -1.83
CA TRP A 170 -12.20 1.54 -1.93
C TRP A 170 -11.46 2.46 -0.96
N GLY A 171 -11.81 3.74 -0.91
CA GLY A 171 -11.25 4.71 0.03
C GLY A 171 -11.50 4.33 1.49
N ALA A 172 -12.74 3.91 1.80
CA ALA A 172 -13.12 3.44 3.14
C ALA A 172 -12.32 2.21 3.58
N LEU A 173 -12.15 1.22 2.70
CA LEU A 173 -11.37 0.01 2.98
C LEU A 173 -9.89 0.33 3.23
N ASN A 174 -9.30 1.23 2.44
CA ASN A 174 -7.93 1.68 2.64
C ASN A 174 -7.77 2.44 3.96
N GLY A 175 -8.69 3.34 4.28
CA GLY A 175 -8.73 4.06 5.56
C GLY A 175 -8.87 3.12 6.75
N ALA A 176 -9.80 2.17 6.68
CA ALA A 176 -10.00 1.14 7.70
C ALA A 176 -8.74 0.26 7.86
N GLY A 177 -8.13 -0.18 6.76
CA GLY A 177 -6.91 -0.98 6.77
C GLY A 177 -5.74 -0.27 7.49
N MET A 178 -5.59 1.05 7.29
CA MET A 178 -4.60 1.83 8.02
C MET A 178 -4.88 1.90 9.53
N ILE A 179 -6.16 2.02 9.93
CA ILE A 179 -6.56 2.02 11.34
C ILE A 179 -6.30 0.64 11.97
N VAL A 180 -6.77 -0.41 11.31
CA VAL A 180 -6.55 -1.80 11.75
C VAL A 180 -5.07 -2.07 11.95
N TYR A 181 -4.22 -1.68 10.98
CA TYR A 181 -2.78 -1.82 11.13
C TYR A 181 -2.22 -1.08 12.35
N LYS A 182 -2.64 0.17 12.59
CA LYS A 182 -2.18 0.96 13.75
C LYS A 182 -2.58 0.31 15.08
N ILE A 183 -3.81 -0.22 15.17
CA ILE A 183 -4.29 -0.93 16.35
C ILE A 183 -3.50 -2.22 16.51
N TRP A 184 -3.39 -3.02 15.45
CA TRP A 184 -2.65 -4.27 15.44
C TRP A 184 -1.19 -4.09 15.86
N ALA A 185 -0.51 -3.06 15.36
CA ALA A 185 0.88 -2.80 15.70
C ALA A 185 1.10 -2.56 17.20
N LYS A 186 0.11 -1.94 17.89
CA LYS A 186 0.17 -1.64 19.34
C LYS A 186 -0.25 -2.81 20.24
N MET A 187 -0.92 -3.82 19.69
CA MET A 187 -1.42 -4.95 20.47
C MET A 187 -0.29 -5.86 20.93
N ASN A 188 -0.44 -6.43 22.13
CA ASN A 188 0.48 -7.47 22.60
C ASN A 188 0.27 -8.78 21.83
N TRP A 189 1.32 -9.63 21.81
CA TRP A 189 1.30 -10.87 21.03
C TRP A 189 0.27 -11.89 21.49
N ASN A 190 -0.02 -11.96 22.81
CA ASN A 190 -1.04 -12.86 23.32
C ASN A 190 -2.43 -12.52 22.77
N LEU A 191 -2.77 -11.21 22.76
CA LEU A 191 -4.05 -10.74 22.21
C LEU A 191 -4.12 -10.96 20.69
N LYS A 192 -3.01 -10.73 19.96
CA LYS A 192 -2.94 -11.04 18.51
C LYS A 192 -3.26 -12.51 18.24
N MET A 193 -2.62 -13.42 18.98
CA MET A 193 -2.86 -14.85 18.84
C MET A 193 -4.29 -15.23 19.20
N LEU A 194 -4.83 -14.71 20.29
CA LEU A 194 -6.22 -14.95 20.67
C LEU A 194 -7.18 -14.52 19.55
N LEU A 195 -7.05 -13.29 19.04
CA LEU A 195 -7.92 -12.77 18.00
C LEU A 195 -7.81 -13.57 16.69
N MET A 196 -6.60 -13.95 16.29
CA MET A 196 -6.40 -14.77 15.11
C MET A 196 -6.98 -16.17 15.27
N THR A 197 -6.89 -16.75 16.45
CA THR A 197 -7.50 -18.07 16.74
C THR A 197 -9.02 -17.98 16.72
N LEU A 198 -9.61 -16.94 17.30
CA LEU A 198 -11.06 -16.71 17.24
C LEU A 198 -11.54 -16.47 15.80
N LEU A 199 -10.78 -15.70 15.01
CA LEU A 199 -11.07 -15.51 13.59
C LEU A 199 -11.06 -16.84 12.84
N MET A 200 -10.05 -17.69 13.07
CA MET A 200 -9.95 -19.00 12.43
C MET A 200 -11.10 -19.92 12.84
N ALA A 201 -11.46 -19.93 14.11
CA ALA A 201 -12.63 -20.71 14.57
C ALA A 201 -13.93 -20.24 13.91
N GLY A 202 -14.13 -18.92 13.79
CA GLY A 202 -15.28 -18.34 13.09
C GLY A 202 -15.30 -18.67 11.59
N LEU A 203 -14.16 -18.60 10.91
CA LEU A 203 -14.04 -18.97 9.49
C LEU A 203 -14.29 -20.47 9.27
N TRP A 204 -13.79 -21.32 10.17
CA TRP A 204 -14.05 -22.75 10.13
C TRP A 204 -15.54 -23.06 10.33
N LEU A 205 -16.18 -22.39 11.29
CA LEU A 205 -17.63 -22.55 11.54
C LEU A 205 -18.43 -22.07 10.33
N ALA A 206 -18.09 -20.92 9.74
CA ALA A 206 -18.74 -20.41 8.54
C ALA A 206 -18.57 -21.37 7.35
N TYR A 207 -17.40 -21.94 7.19
CA TYR A 207 -17.12 -22.98 6.18
C TYR A 207 -17.99 -24.21 6.39
N ALA A 208 -18.09 -24.69 7.64
CA ALA A 208 -18.85 -25.88 7.98
C ALA A 208 -20.37 -25.70 7.82
N LEU A 209 -20.89 -24.49 8.07
CA LEU A 209 -22.33 -24.23 8.07
C LEU A 209 -22.87 -23.74 6.71
N LEU A 210 -22.11 -22.94 5.99
CA LEU A 210 -22.61 -22.22 4.80
C LEU A 210 -22.32 -22.94 3.49
N HIS A 211 -21.39 -23.90 3.46
CA HIS A 211 -21.02 -24.73 2.30
C HIS A 211 -20.78 -23.96 0.97
N ALA A 212 -20.67 -22.64 1.00
CA ALA A 212 -20.44 -21.83 -0.18
C ALA A 212 -18.94 -21.80 -0.55
N PRO A 213 -18.59 -21.95 -1.83
CA PRO A 213 -17.18 -22.02 -2.29
C PRO A 213 -16.30 -20.84 -1.85
N ILE A 214 -16.90 -19.66 -1.67
CA ILE A 214 -16.19 -18.46 -1.21
C ILE A 214 -15.55 -18.65 0.17
N TRP A 215 -16.15 -19.47 1.05
CA TRP A 215 -15.61 -19.73 2.38
C TRP A 215 -14.32 -20.55 2.35
N ASN A 216 -14.11 -21.38 1.31
CA ASN A 216 -12.83 -22.07 1.08
C ASN A 216 -11.69 -21.06 0.93
N LEU A 217 -11.92 -20.01 0.16
CA LEU A 217 -10.92 -18.95 -0.06
C LEU A 217 -10.61 -18.21 1.24
N PHE A 218 -11.63 -17.77 1.97
CA PHE A 218 -11.43 -17.08 3.26
C PHE A 218 -10.76 -17.98 4.29
N PHE A 219 -11.10 -19.27 4.32
CA PHE A 219 -10.47 -20.23 5.21
C PHE A 219 -8.98 -20.42 4.89
N VAL A 220 -8.61 -20.60 3.62
CA VAL A 220 -7.21 -20.74 3.20
C VAL A 220 -6.39 -19.49 3.54
N TRP A 221 -6.92 -18.31 3.25
CA TRP A 221 -6.27 -17.04 3.60
C TRP A 221 -6.17 -16.82 5.11
N GLY A 222 -7.22 -17.12 5.84
CA GLY A 222 -7.22 -17.08 7.31
C GLY A 222 -6.16 -18.03 7.89
N MET A 223 -6.05 -19.26 7.35
CA MET A 223 -5.04 -20.23 7.75
C MET A 223 -3.62 -19.69 7.53
N ALA A 224 -3.34 -19.12 6.35
CA ALA A 224 -2.04 -18.55 6.05
C ALA A 224 -1.67 -17.41 7.02
N LEU A 225 -2.61 -16.51 7.31
CA LEU A 225 -2.42 -15.42 8.26
C LEU A 225 -2.24 -15.93 9.69
N TRP A 226 -2.99 -16.95 10.08
CA TRP A 226 -2.87 -17.57 11.41
C TRP A 226 -1.52 -18.25 11.58
N ILE A 227 -1.07 -19.04 10.60
CA ILE A 227 0.25 -19.69 10.61
C ILE A 227 1.36 -18.64 10.71
N GLY A 228 1.32 -17.58 9.88
CA GLY A 228 2.28 -16.50 9.92
C GLY A 228 2.33 -15.80 11.30
N THR A 229 1.17 -15.58 11.91
CA THR A 229 1.07 -15.00 13.26
C THR A 229 1.60 -15.96 14.33
N ALA A 230 1.31 -17.26 14.22
CA ALA A 230 1.78 -18.29 15.15
C ALA A 230 3.31 -18.43 15.11
N VAL A 231 3.92 -18.44 13.93
CA VAL A 231 5.38 -18.47 13.76
C VAL A 231 6.02 -17.24 14.42
N ARG A 232 5.47 -16.06 14.19
CA ARG A 232 5.96 -14.80 14.82
C ARG A 232 5.78 -14.82 16.33
N TYR A 233 4.67 -15.35 16.83
CA TYR A 233 4.41 -15.51 18.25
C TYR A 233 5.39 -16.48 18.90
N ALA A 234 5.64 -17.64 18.29
CA ALA A 234 6.63 -18.62 18.76
C ALA A 234 8.04 -18.01 18.83
N TYR A 235 8.42 -17.25 17.80
CA TYR A 235 9.69 -16.54 17.77
C TYR A 235 9.78 -15.48 18.90
N TRP A 236 8.75 -14.68 19.12
CA TRP A 236 8.67 -13.72 20.22
C TRP A 236 8.79 -14.41 21.60
N TRP A 237 8.15 -15.58 21.78
CA TRP A 237 8.26 -16.39 22.98
C TRP A 237 9.69 -16.91 23.19
N TYR A 238 10.32 -17.40 22.14
CA TYR A 238 11.72 -17.83 22.15
C TYR A 238 12.65 -16.68 22.58
N GLU A 239 12.55 -15.50 21.98
CA GLU A 239 13.32 -14.31 22.37
C GLU A 239 13.13 -13.97 23.86
N ARG A 240 11.89 -14.02 24.32
CA ARG A 240 11.57 -13.71 25.72
C ARG A 240 12.18 -14.70 26.71
N ILE A 241 12.25 -15.98 26.37
CA ILE A 241 12.92 -17.02 27.15
C ILE A 241 14.44 -16.78 27.17
N GLN A 242 15.05 -16.46 26.02
CA GLN A 242 16.48 -16.18 25.91
C GLN A 242 16.89 -14.95 26.73
N MET A 243 16.09 -13.89 26.68
CA MET A 243 16.33 -12.70 27.52
C MET A 243 16.26 -13.02 29.02
N LYS A 244 15.31 -13.86 29.46
CA LYS A 244 15.22 -14.29 30.87
C LYS A 244 16.40 -15.17 31.31
N ARG A 245 17.06 -15.88 30.38
CA ARG A 245 18.22 -16.71 30.65
C ARG A 245 19.55 -15.96 30.63
N GLY A 246 19.53 -14.61 30.40
CA GLY A 246 20.74 -13.80 30.35
C GLY A 246 21.62 -14.02 29.10
N ASN A 247 21.14 -14.77 28.12
CA ASN A 247 21.82 -14.93 26.84
C ASN A 247 21.63 -13.63 26.05
N LEU A 248 22.71 -12.87 25.89
CA LEU A 248 22.75 -11.67 25.06
C LEU A 248 22.25 -11.99 23.65
N LEU A 249 21.31 -11.20 23.19
CA LEU A 249 20.66 -11.31 21.88
C LEU A 249 21.68 -11.35 20.74
N SER A 250 21.50 -12.28 19.82
CA SER A 250 22.21 -12.25 18.55
C SER A 250 21.81 -11.00 17.74
N PRO A 251 22.68 -10.45 16.89
CA PRO A 251 22.40 -9.26 16.06
C PRO A 251 21.16 -9.39 15.13
N LEU A 252 20.63 -10.59 14.97
CA LEU A 252 19.40 -10.86 14.21
C LEU A 252 18.14 -10.32 14.89
N ALA A 253 18.08 -10.29 16.21
CA ALA A 253 16.92 -9.83 16.97
C ALA A 253 16.67 -8.33 16.80
N SER A 254 17.73 -7.53 16.67
CA SER A 254 17.61 -6.08 16.45
C SER A 254 17.10 -5.72 15.05
N ARG A 255 17.21 -6.60 14.07
CA ARG A 255 16.71 -6.38 12.69
C ARG A 255 15.24 -6.73 12.50
N LEU A 256 14.64 -7.46 13.44
CA LEU A 256 13.25 -7.92 13.40
C LEU A 256 12.35 -7.24 14.42
N SER A 257 12.89 -6.37 15.28
CA SER A 257 12.05 -5.50 16.12
C SER A 257 11.24 -4.58 15.20
N PRO A 258 9.91 -4.46 15.40
CA PRO A 258 9.17 -3.41 14.73
C PRO A 258 9.77 -2.08 15.19
N ILE A 259 10.29 -1.32 14.26
CA ILE A 259 10.71 0.07 14.46
C ILE A 259 9.54 0.79 15.12
N ALA A 260 9.79 1.33 16.30
CA ALA A 260 8.87 2.13 17.07
C ALA A 260 8.38 3.36 16.28
#